data_3df7f6119f1b1f777717ad1671f7989f
#
_entry.id   3df7f6119f1b1f777717ad1671f7989f
#
_cell.length_a   1.000
_cell.length_b   1.000
_cell.length_c   1.000
_cell.angle_alpha   90.00
_cell.angle_beta   90.00
_cell.angle_gamma   90.00
#
_symmetry.space_group_name_H-M   'P 1'
#
loop_
_entity.id
_entity.type
_entity.pdbx_description
1 polymer ?
#
loop_
_entity_poly.entity_id
_entity_poly.type
_entity_poly.pdbx_seq_one_letter_code
_entity_poly.pdbx_strand_id
1 'polypeptide(L)'
;MKIKLFADGADISEMIDCYNEGVVKGFTTNPTLMRQAGIKSYETFAKDAIEEIPDAPISFEVFSDEFPEMHRQALKLNDMGENVFVKIPITNTKGESSIPLVESLVLQGVKVNVTAIMTAAQVRSLASVLSPDIPSVVSVFAGRIADSLRDPDPIMRECRLELSHYRLEHKAELLWASCREVYNIKQADDCGCQIITVTPSILKKLKLAGKDLDEYSLETVKMFYDDAEAAGYTL
;
A
#
# COMPACT_ATOMS: atom_id res chain seq x y z
N MET A 1 2.37 11.62 -14.66
CA MET A 1 2.58 10.97 -13.35
C MET A 1 3.77 10.03 -13.45
N LYS A 2 4.63 10.04 -12.43
CA LYS A 2 5.80 9.14 -12.32
C LYS A 2 5.58 8.04 -11.26
N ILE A 3 4.57 8.21 -10.43
CA ILE A 3 4.24 7.30 -9.33
C ILE A 3 3.83 5.91 -9.84
N LYS A 4 4.31 4.87 -9.16
CA LYS A 4 3.89 3.49 -9.40
C LYS A 4 2.58 3.21 -8.68
N LEU A 5 1.61 2.65 -9.40
CA LEU A 5 0.36 2.19 -8.82
C LEU A 5 0.54 0.76 -8.33
N PHE A 6 0.19 0.50 -7.07
CA PHE A 6 0.05 -0.83 -6.51
C PHE A 6 -1.42 -1.10 -6.24
N ALA A 7 -1.87 -2.33 -6.42
CA ALA A 7 -3.21 -2.74 -6.02
C ALA A 7 -3.21 -3.25 -4.58
N ASP A 8 -4.17 -2.78 -3.77
CA ASP A 8 -4.37 -3.19 -2.38
C ASP A 8 -5.56 -4.13 -2.29
N GLY A 9 -5.33 -5.42 -2.11
CA GLY A 9 -6.37 -6.43 -2.10
C GLY A 9 -5.87 -7.82 -1.76
N ALA A 10 -6.79 -8.77 -1.63
CA ALA A 10 -6.51 -10.17 -1.37
C ALA A 10 -7.44 -11.11 -2.16
N ASP A 11 -8.11 -10.62 -3.18
CA ASP A 11 -8.81 -11.45 -4.15
C ASP A 11 -7.87 -11.78 -5.28
N ILE A 12 -7.48 -13.05 -5.42
CA ILE A 12 -6.51 -13.50 -6.42
C ILE A 12 -6.99 -13.21 -7.84
N SER A 13 -8.27 -13.38 -8.13
CA SER A 13 -8.83 -13.11 -9.46
C SER A 13 -8.68 -11.62 -9.82
N GLU A 14 -9.05 -10.72 -8.90
CA GLU A 14 -8.85 -9.27 -9.12
C GLU A 14 -7.35 -8.89 -9.22
N MET A 15 -6.48 -9.57 -8.47
CA MET A 15 -5.02 -9.34 -8.55
C MET A 15 -4.49 -9.75 -9.92
N ILE A 16 -4.87 -10.92 -10.44
CA ILE A 16 -4.50 -11.41 -11.77
C ILE A 16 -5.00 -10.46 -12.86
N ASP A 17 -6.26 -10.02 -12.77
CA ASP A 17 -6.82 -9.07 -13.73
C ASP A 17 -6.00 -7.78 -13.77
N CYS A 18 -5.72 -7.19 -12.60
CA CYS A 18 -4.89 -5.97 -12.50
C CYS A 18 -3.46 -6.18 -13.02
N TYR A 19 -2.88 -7.37 -12.79
CA TYR A 19 -1.56 -7.73 -13.28
C TYR A 19 -1.53 -7.81 -14.81
N ASN A 20 -2.50 -8.51 -15.41
CA ASN A 20 -2.62 -8.69 -16.85
C ASN A 20 -2.93 -7.37 -17.59
N GLU A 21 -3.68 -6.45 -16.99
CA GLU A 21 -3.91 -5.11 -17.53
C GLU A 21 -2.63 -4.26 -17.59
N GLY A 22 -1.60 -4.61 -16.80
CA GLY A 22 -0.29 -3.95 -16.78
C GLY A 22 -0.30 -2.52 -16.19
N VAL A 23 -1.42 -2.09 -15.63
CA VAL A 23 -1.61 -0.76 -15.02
C VAL A 23 -0.89 -0.68 -13.68
N VAL A 24 -0.97 -1.75 -12.87
CA VAL A 24 -0.31 -1.82 -11.57
C VAL A 24 1.10 -2.39 -11.70
N LYS A 25 1.98 -1.97 -10.78
CA LYS A 25 3.40 -2.36 -10.74
C LYS A 25 3.76 -3.19 -9.51
N GLY A 26 2.77 -3.57 -8.71
CA GLY A 26 2.93 -4.38 -7.53
C GLY A 26 1.65 -4.47 -6.71
N PHE A 27 1.71 -5.21 -5.61
CA PHE A 27 0.56 -5.53 -4.79
C PHE A 27 0.88 -5.38 -3.30
N THR A 28 -0.11 -4.91 -2.55
CA THR A 28 -0.08 -4.93 -1.09
C THR A 28 -1.27 -5.73 -0.57
N THR A 29 -1.02 -6.51 0.45
CA THR A 29 -2.06 -7.23 1.19
C THR A 29 -2.01 -6.84 2.67
N ASN A 30 -3.01 -7.22 3.42
CA ASN A 30 -3.00 -7.12 4.87
C ASN A 30 -4.02 -8.09 5.48
N PRO A 31 -3.90 -8.43 6.79
CA PRO A 31 -4.81 -9.39 7.42
C PRO A 31 -6.30 -9.03 7.33
N THR A 32 -6.63 -7.73 7.33
CA THR A 32 -8.02 -7.27 7.21
C THR A 32 -8.60 -7.58 5.83
N LEU A 33 -7.87 -7.28 4.76
CA LEU A 33 -8.28 -7.58 3.38
C LEU A 33 -8.40 -9.08 3.16
N MET A 34 -7.44 -9.86 3.67
CA MET A 34 -7.47 -11.32 3.58
C MET A 34 -8.70 -11.91 4.29
N ARG A 35 -9.02 -11.41 5.48
CA ARG A 35 -10.24 -11.82 6.20
C ARG A 35 -11.51 -11.46 5.43
N GLN A 36 -11.57 -10.27 4.83
CA GLN A 36 -12.72 -9.82 4.02
C GLN A 36 -12.90 -10.67 2.75
N ALA A 37 -11.79 -11.09 2.13
CA ALA A 37 -11.78 -12.00 0.99
C ALA A 37 -12.06 -13.47 1.38
N GLY A 38 -12.25 -13.77 2.67
CA GLY A 38 -12.57 -15.13 3.15
C GLY A 38 -11.38 -16.10 3.10
N ILE A 39 -10.14 -15.58 3.03
CA ILE A 39 -8.93 -16.41 3.01
C ILE A 39 -8.79 -17.18 4.31
N LYS A 40 -8.74 -18.50 4.23
CA LYS A 40 -8.62 -19.42 5.38
C LYS A 40 -7.18 -19.85 5.64
N SER A 41 -6.36 -19.93 4.60
CA SER A 41 -4.94 -20.29 4.69
C SER A 41 -4.07 -19.19 4.12
N TYR A 42 -3.35 -18.50 4.99
CA TYR A 42 -2.42 -17.44 4.60
C TYR A 42 -1.33 -17.96 3.67
N GLU A 43 -0.77 -19.12 4.01
CA GLU A 43 0.33 -19.72 3.26
C GLU A 43 -0.10 -20.16 1.86
N THR A 44 -1.29 -20.75 1.72
CA THR A 44 -1.83 -21.14 0.43
C THR A 44 -2.05 -19.89 -0.45
N PHE A 45 -2.72 -18.88 0.09
CA PHE A 45 -2.93 -17.63 -0.62
C PHE A 45 -1.62 -16.98 -1.09
N ALA A 46 -0.60 -16.94 -0.22
CA ALA A 46 0.68 -16.35 -0.58
C ALA A 46 1.37 -17.12 -1.72
N LYS A 47 1.35 -18.46 -1.69
CA LYS A 47 1.90 -19.32 -2.75
C LYS A 47 1.17 -19.11 -4.08
N ASP A 48 -0.16 -19.15 -4.05
CA ASP A 48 -0.98 -18.98 -5.25
C ASP A 48 -0.75 -17.58 -5.87
N ALA A 49 -0.70 -16.53 -5.04
CA ALA A 49 -0.43 -15.17 -5.51
C ALA A 49 0.98 -15.02 -6.12
N ILE A 50 1.99 -15.65 -5.55
CA ILE A 50 3.37 -15.61 -6.08
C ILE A 50 3.48 -16.40 -7.38
N GLU A 51 2.82 -17.55 -7.49
CA GLU A 51 2.81 -18.36 -8.71
C GLU A 51 2.17 -17.63 -9.89
N GLU A 52 1.04 -16.96 -9.64
CA GLU A 52 0.29 -16.23 -10.68
C GLU A 52 0.91 -14.87 -11.02
N ILE A 53 1.69 -14.27 -10.10
CA ILE A 53 2.28 -12.94 -10.25
C ILE A 53 3.79 -12.99 -9.93
N PRO A 54 4.59 -13.65 -10.78
CA PRO A 54 5.99 -13.93 -10.46
C PRO A 54 6.92 -12.70 -10.55
N ASP A 55 6.58 -11.71 -11.39
CA ASP A 55 7.49 -10.60 -11.74
C ASP A 55 7.19 -9.28 -11.03
N ALA A 56 6.04 -9.18 -10.35
CA ALA A 56 5.67 -7.95 -9.63
C ALA A 56 5.87 -8.11 -8.11
N PRO A 57 6.34 -7.07 -7.41
CA PRO A 57 6.49 -7.10 -5.96
C PRO A 57 5.14 -7.29 -5.26
N ILE A 58 5.09 -8.22 -4.30
CA ILE A 58 3.92 -8.48 -3.46
C ILE A 58 4.32 -8.33 -2.00
N SER A 59 3.55 -7.56 -1.22
CA SER A 59 3.78 -7.38 0.20
C SER A 59 2.84 -8.24 1.03
N PHE A 60 3.41 -9.17 1.84
CA PHE A 60 2.70 -10.01 2.80
C PHE A 60 3.08 -9.62 4.23
N GLU A 61 2.08 -9.46 5.11
CA GLU A 61 2.25 -8.95 6.46
C GLU A 61 2.42 -10.06 7.49
N VAL A 62 3.39 -9.92 8.41
CA VAL A 62 3.45 -10.72 9.62
C VAL A 62 2.28 -10.37 10.53
N PHE A 63 1.79 -11.32 11.31
CA PHE A 63 0.57 -11.15 12.13
C PHE A 63 0.75 -11.55 13.60
N SER A 64 1.96 -11.89 14.03
CA SER A 64 2.27 -12.05 15.45
C SER A 64 2.42 -10.70 16.13
N ASP A 65 2.28 -10.67 17.47
CA ASP A 65 2.54 -9.50 18.31
C ASP A 65 3.88 -9.58 19.04
N GLU A 66 4.53 -10.74 19.03
CA GLU A 66 5.81 -10.97 19.68
C GLU A 66 6.96 -10.96 18.67
N PHE A 67 7.98 -10.12 18.89
CA PHE A 67 9.06 -9.91 17.93
C PHE A 67 9.82 -11.18 17.48
N PRO A 68 10.12 -12.15 18.38
CA PRO A 68 10.75 -13.39 17.93
C PRO A 68 9.89 -14.18 16.95
N GLU A 69 8.58 -14.17 17.13
CA GLU A 69 7.65 -14.85 16.23
C GLU A 69 7.44 -14.04 14.94
N MET A 70 7.36 -12.70 15.01
CA MET A 70 7.37 -11.84 13.81
C MET A 70 8.62 -12.12 12.97
N HIS A 71 9.79 -12.25 13.58
CA HIS A 71 11.04 -12.57 12.89
C HIS A 71 10.95 -13.91 12.16
N ARG A 72 10.47 -14.95 12.84
CA ARG A 72 10.28 -16.29 12.26
C ARG A 72 9.29 -16.24 11.08
N GLN A 73 8.17 -15.53 11.24
CA GLN A 73 7.19 -15.35 10.18
C GLN A 73 7.78 -14.57 8.99
N ALA A 74 8.58 -13.55 9.26
CA ALA A 74 9.22 -12.74 8.24
C ALA A 74 10.17 -13.56 7.37
N LEU A 75 11.02 -14.38 7.95
CA LEU A 75 11.89 -15.27 7.20
C LEU A 75 11.10 -16.28 6.38
N LYS A 76 10.06 -16.87 6.96
CA LYS A 76 9.19 -17.81 6.24
C LYS A 76 8.52 -17.16 5.02
N LEU A 77 8.04 -15.92 5.13
CA LEU A 77 7.45 -15.19 4.02
C LEU A 77 8.49 -14.82 2.96
N ASN A 78 9.66 -14.36 3.38
CA ASN A 78 10.77 -14.05 2.47
C ASN A 78 11.16 -15.25 1.61
N ASP A 79 11.21 -16.44 2.19
CA ASP A 79 11.61 -17.67 1.52
C ASP A 79 10.58 -18.19 0.49
N MET A 80 9.38 -17.59 0.44
CA MET A 80 8.34 -17.99 -0.51
C MET A 80 8.59 -17.50 -1.93
N GLY A 81 9.31 -16.37 -2.13
CA GLY A 81 9.56 -15.87 -3.48
C GLY A 81 10.45 -14.63 -3.53
N GLU A 82 11.20 -14.51 -4.62
CA GLU A 82 12.11 -13.38 -4.87
C GLU A 82 11.38 -12.03 -5.01
N ASN A 83 10.09 -12.02 -5.31
CA ASN A 83 9.28 -10.82 -5.46
C ASN A 83 8.55 -10.42 -4.16
N VAL A 84 8.79 -11.14 -3.06
CA VAL A 84 8.15 -10.88 -1.76
C VAL A 84 8.81 -9.71 -1.04
N PHE A 85 8.00 -8.80 -0.54
CA PHE A 85 8.34 -7.80 0.47
C PHE A 85 7.61 -8.14 1.77
N VAL A 86 8.37 -8.33 2.84
CA VAL A 86 7.77 -8.70 4.14
C VAL A 86 7.26 -7.45 4.84
N LYS A 87 5.96 -7.41 5.09
CA LYS A 87 5.31 -6.26 5.69
C LYS A 87 5.35 -6.35 7.22
N ILE A 88 5.95 -5.33 7.87
CA ILE A 88 6.20 -5.28 9.30
C ILE A 88 5.55 -4.02 9.88
N PRO A 89 4.63 -4.12 10.84
CA PRO A 89 4.12 -2.94 11.54
C PRO A 89 5.24 -2.19 12.28
N ILE A 90 5.20 -0.85 12.30
CA ILE A 90 6.23 -0.01 12.94
C ILE A 90 6.34 -0.22 14.46
N THR A 91 5.28 -0.74 15.09
CA THR A 91 5.23 -1.15 16.49
C THR A 91 4.39 -2.42 16.63
N ASN A 92 4.54 -3.13 17.75
CA ASN A 92 3.56 -4.13 18.19
C ASN A 92 2.35 -3.47 18.86
N THR A 93 1.36 -4.25 19.33
CA THR A 93 0.14 -3.74 19.99
C THR A 93 0.42 -3.09 21.35
N LYS A 94 1.59 -3.34 21.95
CA LYS A 94 2.05 -2.72 23.20
C LYS A 94 2.74 -1.37 22.98
N GLY A 95 2.89 -0.94 21.70
CA GLY A 95 3.60 0.28 21.34
C GLY A 95 5.12 0.15 21.35
N GLU A 96 5.64 -1.05 21.48
CA GLU A 96 7.09 -1.32 21.41
C GLU A 96 7.56 -1.24 19.95
N SER A 97 8.71 -0.62 19.72
CA SER A 97 9.24 -0.35 18.39
C SER A 97 9.72 -1.61 17.68
N SER A 98 9.31 -1.78 16.42
CA SER A 98 9.80 -2.84 15.53
C SER A 98 11.16 -2.52 14.88
N ILE A 99 11.76 -1.36 15.14
CA ILE A 99 13.03 -0.96 14.52
C ILE A 99 14.15 -2.00 14.71
N PRO A 100 14.39 -2.58 15.92
CA PRO A 100 15.41 -3.61 16.07
C PRO A 100 15.13 -4.89 15.27
N LEU A 101 13.85 -5.25 15.11
CA LEU A 101 13.44 -6.38 14.27
C LEU A 101 13.73 -6.08 12.79
N VAL A 102 13.36 -4.89 12.30
CA VAL A 102 13.60 -4.47 10.93
C VAL A 102 15.11 -4.46 10.63
N GLU A 103 15.94 -3.90 11.51
CA GLU A 103 17.40 -3.91 11.37
C GLU A 103 17.94 -5.33 11.20
N SER A 104 17.53 -6.26 12.08
CA SER A 104 17.93 -7.67 12.00
C SER A 104 17.53 -8.33 10.68
N LEU A 105 16.34 -8.05 10.18
CA LEU A 105 15.85 -8.61 8.91
C LEU A 105 16.58 -8.03 7.70
N VAL A 106 16.81 -6.72 7.68
CA VAL A 106 17.55 -6.03 6.60
C VAL A 106 19.00 -6.52 6.53
N LEU A 107 19.68 -6.73 7.68
CA LEU A 107 21.03 -7.31 7.74
C LEU A 107 21.08 -8.75 7.19
N GLN A 108 19.96 -9.46 7.19
CA GLN A 108 19.81 -10.80 6.59
C GLN A 108 19.38 -10.75 5.11
N GLY A 109 19.28 -9.56 4.51
CA GLY A 109 18.91 -9.39 3.11
C GLY A 109 17.40 -9.42 2.83
N VAL A 110 16.55 -9.41 3.86
CA VAL A 110 15.09 -9.42 3.71
C VAL A 110 14.61 -8.07 3.17
N LYS A 111 13.83 -8.11 2.08
CA LYS A 111 13.12 -6.94 1.55
C LYS A 111 11.92 -6.65 2.44
N VAL A 112 11.92 -5.50 3.09
CA VAL A 112 10.86 -5.12 4.04
C VAL A 112 9.90 -4.07 3.45
N ASN A 113 8.64 -4.13 3.88
CA ASN A 113 7.65 -3.07 3.72
C ASN A 113 7.18 -2.65 5.12
N VAL A 114 7.79 -1.62 5.70
CA VAL A 114 7.42 -1.18 7.05
C VAL A 114 6.14 -0.35 6.99
N THR A 115 5.14 -0.75 7.77
CA THR A 115 3.76 -0.30 7.65
C THR A 115 3.20 0.32 8.93
N ALA A 116 1.97 0.84 8.86
CA ALA A 116 1.27 1.54 9.95
C ALA A 116 1.99 2.81 10.42
N ILE A 117 2.81 3.41 9.57
CA ILE A 117 3.53 4.66 9.85
C ILE A 117 2.58 5.85 9.70
N MET A 118 2.63 6.80 10.64
CA MET A 118 1.79 8.00 10.66
C MET A 118 2.61 9.30 10.75
N THR A 119 3.91 9.23 11.09
CA THR A 119 4.72 10.43 11.38
C THR A 119 6.09 10.36 10.72
N ALA A 120 6.65 11.54 10.38
CA ALA A 120 8.01 11.64 9.88
C ALA A 120 9.07 11.17 10.90
N ALA A 121 8.80 11.34 12.19
CA ALA A 121 9.69 10.82 13.24
C ALA A 121 9.83 9.29 13.20
N GLN A 122 8.73 8.57 12.92
CA GLN A 122 8.79 7.12 12.70
C GLN A 122 9.63 6.77 11.46
N VAL A 123 9.48 7.53 10.36
CA VAL A 123 10.29 7.35 9.14
C VAL A 123 11.76 7.63 9.41
N ARG A 124 12.10 8.68 10.16
CA ARG A 124 13.48 9.00 10.56
C ARG A 124 14.13 7.83 11.32
N SER A 125 13.43 7.29 12.32
CA SER A 125 13.92 6.14 13.10
C SER A 125 14.08 4.90 12.21
N LEU A 126 13.16 4.66 11.29
CA LEU A 126 13.25 3.57 10.33
C LEU A 126 14.41 3.75 9.36
N ALA A 127 14.58 4.94 8.80
CA ALA A 127 15.63 5.24 7.82
C ALA A 127 17.03 4.98 8.38
N SER A 128 17.24 5.11 9.69
CA SER A 128 18.56 4.88 10.31
C SER A 128 19.01 3.41 10.30
N VAL A 129 18.10 2.46 10.03
CA VAL A 129 18.38 1.00 10.02
C VAL A 129 18.16 0.35 8.66
N LEU A 130 17.61 1.08 7.67
CA LEU A 130 17.47 0.56 6.31
C LEU A 130 18.82 0.54 5.59
N SER A 131 18.98 -0.42 4.68
CA SER A 131 20.17 -0.56 3.86
C SER A 131 20.04 0.17 2.52
N PRO A 132 21.09 0.85 2.04
CA PRO A 132 21.11 1.39 0.68
C PRO A 132 21.23 0.29 -0.40
N ASP A 133 21.49 -0.95 -0.02
CA ASP A 133 21.66 -2.09 -0.93
C ASP A 133 20.40 -2.97 -1.05
N ILE A 134 19.58 -3.00 -0.01
CA ILE A 134 18.38 -3.85 0.05
C ILE A 134 17.12 -3.03 -0.25
N PRO A 135 16.33 -3.41 -1.28
CA PRO A 135 15.07 -2.74 -1.57
C PRO A 135 14.12 -2.77 -0.38
N SER A 136 13.52 -1.63 -0.07
CA SER A 136 12.57 -1.49 1.04
C SER A 136 11.42 -0.59 0.64
N VAL A 137 10.27 -0.77 1.27
CA VAL A 137 9.08 0.08 1.12
C VAL A 137 8.75 0.69 2.49
N VAL A 138 8.44 1.98 2.49
CA VAL A 138 8.05 2.74 3.67
C VAL A 138 6.61 3.19 3.51
N SER A 139 5.69 2.45 4.12
CA SER A 139 4.24 2.65 3.95
C SER A 139 3.67 3.60 4.99
N VAL A 140 3.48 4.86 4.60
CA VAL A 140 2.86 5.90 5.43
C VAL A 140 1.35 5.92 5.16
N PHE A 141 0.55 5.87 6.23
CA PHE A 141 -0.91 5.78 6.15
C PHE A 141 -1.55 7.16 5.97
N ALA A 142 -1.23 7.81 4.86
CA ALA A 142 -1.70 9.15 4.52
C ALA A 142 -3.23 9.28 4.56
N GLY A 143 -3.97 8.27 4.12
CA GLY A 143 -5.43 8.28 4.23
C GLY A 143 -5.92 8.29 5.68
N ARG A 144 -5.28 7.58 6.61
CA ARG A 144 -5.63 7.63 8.04
C ARG A 144 -5.23 8.94 8.69
N ILE A 145 -4.15 9.58 8.23
CA ILE A 145 -3.80 10.94 8.64
C ILE A 145 -4.93 11.90 8.23
N ALA A 146 -5.40 11.81 6.99
CA ALA A 146 -6.52 12.60 6.50
C ALA A 146 -7.83 12.32 7.27
N ASP A 147 -8.11 11.07 7.64
CA ASP A 147 -9.27 10.70 8.49
C ASP A 147 -9.23 11.39 9.86
N SER A 148 -8.04 11.81 10.34
CA SER A 148 -7.88 12.59 11.57
C SER A 148 -7.98 14.12 11.38
N LEU A 149 -8.48 14.57 10.21
CA LEU A 149 -8.60 15.99 9.82
C LEU A 149 -7.24 16.71 9.72
N ARG A 150 -6.19 15.98 9.39
CA ARG A 150 -4.85 16.54 9.14
C ARG A 150 -4.51 16.39 7.67
N ASP A 151 -3.93 17.44 7.09
CA ASP A 151 -3.38 17.39 5.75
C ASP A 151 -2.17 16.42 5.71
N PRO A 152 -2.23 15.34 4.93
CA PRO A 152 -1.13 14.40 4.83
C PRO A 152 0.05 14.92 3.99
N ASP A 153 -0.16 15.85 3.07
CA ASP A 153 0.84 16.31 2.11
C ASP A 153 2.14 16.83 2.78
N PRO A 154 2.09 17.71 3.80
CA PRO A 154 3.30 18.15 4.50
C PRO A 154 4.06 17.00 5.16
N ILE A 155 3.34 16.05 5.77
CA ILE A 155 3.93 14.88 6.43
C ILE A 155 4.61 13.97 5.41
N MET A 156 3.96 13.70 4.25
CA MET A 156 4.54 12.90 3.19
C MET A 156 5.83 13.53 2.62
N ARG A 157 5.83 14.86 2.42
CA ARG A 157 7.04 15.59 1.97
C ARG A 157 8.17 15.51 3.00
N GLU A 158 7.84 15.63 4.29
CA GLU A 158 8.82 15.46 5.37
C GLU A 158 9.37 14.02 5.40
N CYS A 159 8.52 13.00 5.28
CA CYS A 159 8.94 11.61 5.16
C CYS A 159 9.90 11.39 3.98
N ARG A 160 9.62 12.02 2.83
CA ARG A 160 10.49 11.97 1.66
C ARG A 160 11.86 12.58 1.93
N LEU A 161 11.92 13.71 2.66
CA LEU A 161 13.17 14.36 3.06
C LEU A 161 13.98 13.49 4.03
N GLU A 162 13.32 12.80 4.99
CA GLU A 162 14.01 11.89 5.90
C GLU A 162 14.70 10.75 5.13
N LEU A 163 14.05 10.13 4.15
CA LEU A 163 14.69 9.09 3.33
C LEU A 163 15.86 9.63 2.51
N SER A 164 15.75 10.84 1.96
CA SER A 164 16.84 11.48 1.22
C SER A 164 18.02 11.82 2.13
N HIS A 165 17.76 12.24 3.38
CA HIS A 165 18.83 12.53 4.36
C HIS A 165 19.73 11.31 4.59
N TYR A 166 19.16 10.11 4.62
CA TYR A 166 19.91 8.85 4.74
C TYR A 166 20.38 8.25 3.41
N ARG A 167 20.21 8.98 2.29
CA ARG A 167 20.59 8.54 0.92
C ARG A 167 19.93 7.24 0.48
N LEU A 168 18.69 7.05 0.90
CA LEU A 168 17.92 5.83 0.65
C LEU A 168 16.95 5.94 -0.53
N GLU A 169 16.87 7.10 -1.22
CA GLU A 169 15.90 7.40 -2.26
C GLU A 169 15.93 6.47 -3.48
N HIS A 170 16.99 5.69 -3.63
CA HIS A 170 17.13 4.72 -4.72
C HIS A 170 16.73 3.28 -4.31
N LYS A 171 16.58 3.01 -3.01
CA LYS A 171 16.30 1.66 -2.49
C LYS A 171 15.13 1.60 -1.53
N ALA A 172 14.89 2.66 -0.75
CA ALA A 172 13.71 2.76 0.10
C ALA A 172 12.65 3.65 -0.58
N GLU A 173 11.56 3.04 -1.00
CA GLU A 173 10.48 3.72 -1.71
C GLU A 173 9.38 4.16 -0.74
N LEU A 174 9.08 5.46 -0.72
CA LEU A 174 7.97 6.01 0.04
C LEU A 174 6.65 5.62 -0.62
N LEU A 175 5.78 4.97 0.14
CA LEU A 175 4.48 4.53 -0.31
C LEU A 175 3.37 5.28 0.44
N TRP A 176 2.47 5.90 -0.33
CA TRP A 176 1.21 6.45 0.15
C TRP A 176 0.21 5.31 0.35
N ALA A 177 -0.08 4.97 1.60
CA ALA A 177 -1.02 3.91 1.96
C ALA A 177 -2.37 4.44 2.41
N SER A 178 -3.37 3.54 2.44
CA SER A 178 -4.71 3.86 2.92
C SER A 178 -5.43 4.89 2.05
N CYS A 179 -5.28 4.79 0.74
CA CYS A 179 -5.90 5.67 -0.24
C CYS A 179 -7.43 5.73 -0.07
N ARG A 180 -8.02 6.94 -0.13
CA ARG A 180 -9.45 7.18 0.05
C ARG A 180 -10.16 7.51 -1.26
N GLU A 181 -9.47 8.17 -2.18
CA GLU A 181 -10.06 8.64 -3.44
C GLU A 181 -9.00 8.73 -4.56
N VAL A 182 -9.46 8.84 -5.81
CA VAL A 182 -8.58 8.92 -6.99
C VAL A 182 -7.62 10.11 -6.91
N TYR A 183 -8.05 11.25 -6.34
CA TYR A 183 -7.22 12.44 -6.23
C TYR A 183 -5.96 12.23 -5.38
N ASN A 184 -5.98 11.27 -4.44
CA ASN A 184 -4.80 10.92 -3.66
C ASN A 184 -3.63 10.42 -4.53
N ILE A 185 -3.90 9.89 -5.74
CA ILE A 185 -2.85 9.49 -6.68
C ILE A 185 -2.05 10.72 -7.13
N LYS A 186 -2.76 11.83 -7.41
CA LYS A 186 -2.10 13.09 -7.75
C LYS A 186 -1.35 13.68 -6.55
N GLN A 187 -1.96 13.70 -5.37
CA GLN A 187 -1.31 14.19 -4.15
C GLN A 187 -0.03 13.42 -3.86
N ALA A 188 -0.06 12.10 -3.95
CA ALA A 188 1.11 11.25 -3.73
C ALA A 188 2.24 11.54 -4.74
N ASP A 189 1.91 11.69 -6.04
CA ASP A 189 2.87 12.06 -7.09
C ASP A 189 3.48 13.45 -6.82
N ASP A 190 2.65 14.44 -6.44
CA ASP A 190 3.07 15.82 -6.12
C ASP A 190 3.92 15.88 -4.82
N CYS A 191 3.73 14.95 -3.89
CA CYS A 191 4.55 14.81 -2.69
C CYS A 191 5.89 14.10 -2.94
N GLY A 192 6.08 13.53 -4.14
CA GLY A 192 7.27 12.79 -4.52
C GLY A 192 7.31 11.36 -3.96
N CYS A 193 6.15 10.79 -3.66
CA CYS A 193 6.05 9.35 -3.35
C CYS A 193 6.41 8.53 -4.59
N GLN A 194 7.09 7.42 -4.39
CA GLN A 194 7.40 6.51 -5.48
C GLN A 194 6.26 5.53 -5.76
N ILE A 195 5.46 5.23 -4.75
CA ILE A 195 4.38 4.25 -4.81
C ILE A 195 3.11 4.84 -4.15
N ILE A 196 1.96 4.51 -4.70
CA ILE A 196 0.68 4.58 -4.00
C ILE A 196 -0.03 3.24 -4.13
N THR A 197 -0.57 2.72 -3.03
CA THR A 197 -1.41 1.52 -3.07
C THR A 197 -2.88 1.90 -2.98
N VAL A 198 -3.68 1.36 -3.90
CA VAL A 198 -5.08 1.71 -4.09
C VAL A 198 -5.94 0.46 -4.24
N THR A 199 -7.17 0.51 -3.75
CA THR A 199 -8.12 -0.58 -3.95
C THR A 199 -8.55 -0.70 -5.41
N PRO A 200 -8.98 -1.88 -5.88
CA PRO A 200 -9.52 -2.05 -7.24
C PRO A 200 -10.67 -1.10 -7.56
N SER A 201 -11.49 -0.74 -6.56
CA SER A 201 -12.59 0.22 -6.73
C SER A 201 -12.11 1.64 -7.05
N ILE A 202 -10.98 2.06 -6.51
CA ILE A 202 -10.34 3.34 -6.82
C ILE A 202 -9.65 3.27 -8.19
N LEU A 203 -8.97 2.15 -8.52
CA LEU A 203 -8.38 1.94 -9.84
C LEU A 203 -9.42 2.06 -10.95
N LYS A 204 -10.59 1.45 -10.80
CA LYS A 204 -11.70 1.53 -11.75
C LYS A 204 -12.16 2.97 -12.01
N LYS A 205 -12.02 3.87 -11.03
CA LYS A 205 -12.35 5.30 -11.17
C LYS A 205 -11.27 6.11 -11.89
N LEU A 206 -10.05 5.58 -12.03
CA LEU A 206 -8.96 6.31 -12.69
C LEU A 206 -9.28 6.63 -14.16
N LYS A 207 -10.15 5.85 -14.81
CA LYS A 207 -10.68 6.13 -16.17
C LYS A 207 -11.43 7.46 -16.27
N LEU A 208 -11.85 8.05 -15.15
CA LEU A 208 -12.51 9.35 -15.10
C LEU A 208 -11.50 10.51 -15.07
N ALA A 209 -10.21 10.24 -14.99
CA ALA A 209 -9.19 11.27 -14.94
C ALA A 209 -9.22 12.13 -16.22
N GLY A 210 -9.30 13.43 -16.03
CA GLY A 210 -9.38 14.39 -17.16
C GLY A 210 -10.75 14.50 -17.83
N LYS A 211 -11.80 13.88 -17.27
CA LYS A 211 -13.16 14.01 -17.79
C LYS A 211 -13.62 15.46 -17.72
N ASP A 212 -14.31 15.91 -18.76
CA ASP A 212 -14.94 17.24 -18.77
C ASP A 212 -16.01 17.33 -17.67
N LEU A 213 -16.00 18.42 -16.91
CA LEU A 213 -16.88 18.56 -15.75
C LEU A 213 -18.33 18.86 -16.14
N ASP A 214 -18.58 19.53 -17.26
CA ASP A 214 -19.93 19.79 -17.73
C ASP A 214 -20.57 18.50 -18.27
N GLU A 215 -19.83 17.69 -19.00
CA GLU A 215 -20.25 16.36 -19.41
C GLU A 215 -20.51 15.46 -18.19
N TYR A 216 -19.63 15.48 -17.18
CA TYR A 216 -19.79 14.67 -15.99
C TYR A 216 -20.98 15.12 -15.15
N SER A 217 -21.25 16.44 -15.09
CA SER A 217 -22.47 16.97 -14.47
C SER A 217 -23.72 16.47 -15.17
N LEU A 218 -23.76 16.55 -16.51
CA LEU A 218 -24.92 16.08 -17.31
C LEU A 218 -25.17 14.55 -17.12
N GLU A 219 -24.11 13.75 -17.10
CA GLU A 219 -24.24 12.31 -16.83
C GLU A 219 -24.80 12.04 -15.43
N THR A 220 -24.37 12.83 -14.43
CA THR A 220 -24.89 12.70 -13.05
C THR A 220 -26.36 13.04 -12.98
N VAL A 221 -26.82 14.09 -13.69
CA VAL A 221 -28.25 14.46 -13.80
C VAL A 221 -29.05 13.33 -14.45
N LYS A 222 -28.54 12.78 -15.55
CA LYS A 222 -29.20 11.65 -16.24
C LYS A 222 -29.31 10.42 -15.32
N MET A 223 -28.24 10.08 -14.62
CA MET A 223 -28.24 8.98 -13.66
C MET A 223 -29.33 9.16 -12.60
N PHE A 224 -29.44 10.36 -11.99
CA PHE A 224 -30.48 10.63 -10.98
C PHE A 224 -31.91 10.54 -11.55
N TYR A 225 -32.11 11.01 -12.78
CA TYR A 225 -33.40 10.88 -13.45
C TYR A 225 -33.76 9.42 -13.70
N ASP A 226 -32.85 8.64 -14.26
CA ASP A 226 -33.05 7.22 -14.55
C ASP A 226 -33.31 6.40 -13.27
N ASP A 227 -32.58 6.69 -12.19
CA ASP A 227 -32.76 6.07 -10.89
C ASP A 227 -34.14 6.39 -10.28
N ALA A 228 -34.59 7.63 -10.41
CA ALA A 228 -35.92 8.04 -9.93
C ALA A 228 -37.05 7.37 -10.71
N GLU A 229 -36.95 7.30 -12.04
CA GLU A 229 -37.87 6.57 -12.90
C GLU A 229 -37.92 5.08 -12.56
N ALA A 230 -36.74 4.45 -12.42
CA ALA A 230 -36.63 3.02 -12.06
C ALA A 230 -37.23 2.71 -10.68
N ALA A 231 -37.10 3.64 -9.73
CA ALA A 231 -37.70 3.52 -8.40
C ALA A 231 -39.22 3.82 -8.37
N GLY A 232 -39.79 4.40 -9.42
CA GLY A 232 -41.21 4.77 -9.51
C GLY A 232 -41.60 5.88 -8.56
N TYR A 233 -40.67 6.83 -8.24
CA TYR A 233 -40.97 7.95 -7.35
C TYR A 233 -41.99 8.92 -7.96
N THR A 234 -42.99 9.30 -7.17
CA THR A 234 -44.00 10.32 -7.53
C THR A 234 -44.15 11.31 -6.37
N LEU A 235 -44.42 12.58 -6.70
CA LEU A 235 -44.72 13.66 -5.74
C LEU A 235 -46.18 14.11 -5.90
#